data_2b13d9c20e219cc2ad4108b662efcd8b
#
_entry.id   2b13d9c20e219cc2ad4108b662efcd8b
#
_cell.length_a   1.000
_cell.length_b   1.000
_cell.length_c   1.000
_cell.angle_alpha   90.00
_cell.angle_beta   90.00
_cell.angle_gamma   90.00
#
_symmetry.space_group_name_H-M   'P 1'
#
loop_
_entity.id
_entity.type
_entity.pdbx_description
1 polymer ?
#
loop_
_entity_poly.entity_id
_entity_poly.type
_entity_poly.pdbx_seq_one_letter_code
_entity_poly.pdbx_strand_id
1 'polypeptide(L)'
;MERADVISLLGRLKQAYPQAYAKMTRAEAEEMVSLWSDMLGSEDPAEAMDAVNALIAEDARGFPPKVGQVLAKIRGAASLRVSVAWMKPYIERIAEQEAFMPSVSRYAREHGLTWEAAAAEMGG
;
A
#
# COMPACT_ATOMS: atom_id res chain seq x y z
N MET A 1 -6.84 -12.60 11.81
CA MET A 1 -6.98 -11.51 12.81
C MET A 1 -7.97 -11.88 13.89
N GLU A 2 -7.68 -11.51 15.09
CA GLU A 2 -8.60 -11.68 16.22
C GLU A 2 -9.52 -10.46 16.34
N ARG A 3 -10.60 -10.64 17.13
CA ARG A 3 -11.56 -9.54 17.39
C ARG A 3 -10.87 -8.29 17.96
N ALA A 4 -9.90 -8.46 18.85
CA ALA A 4 -9.14 -7.35 19.42
C ALA A 4 -8.39 -6.54 18.35
N ASP A 5 -7.84 -7.21 17.36
CA ASP A 5 -7.14 -6.57 16.25
C ASP A 5 -8.11 -5.74 15.40
N VAL A 6 -9.30 -6.26 15.13
CA VAL A 6 -10.34 -5.53 14.40
C VAL A 6 -10.79 -4.30 15.17
N ILE A 7 -10.98 -4.43 16.49
CA ILE A 7 -11.33 -3.29 17.34
C ILE A 7 -10.25 -2.21 17.29
N SER A 8 -8.98 -2.60 17.26
CA SER A 8 -7.87 -1.66 17.11
C SER A 8 -7.91 -0.92 15.77
N LEU A 9 -8.20 -1.63 14.68
CA LEU A 9 -8.37 -1.01 13.36
C LEU A 9 -9.50 0.00 13.35
N LEU A 10 -10.65 -0.38 13.88
CA LEU A 10 -11.83 0.50 13.94
C LEU A 10 -11.58 1.68 14.86
N GLY A 11 -10.84 1.48 15.95
CA GLY A 11 -10.40 2.57 16.84
C GLY A 11 -9.52 3.58 16.09
N ARG A 12 -8.63 3.11 15.23
CA ARG A 12 -7.79 3.99 14.39
C ARG A 12 -8.64 4.81 13.43
N LEU A 13 -9.63 4.18 12.80
CA LEU A 13 -10.56 4.89 11.91
C LEU A 13 -11.38 5.93 12.66
N LYS A 14 -11.82 5.62 13.88
CA LYS A 14 -12.54 6.57 14.73
C LYS A 14 -11.67 7.77 15.09
N GLN A 15 -10.38 7.57 15.33
CA GLN A 15 -9.44 8.67 15.58
C GLN A 15 -9.28 9.57 14.36
N ALA A 16 -9.23 8.98 13.17
CA ALA A 16 -9.07 9.72 11.92
C ALA A 16 -10.36 10.41 11.46
N TYR A 17 -11.51 9.78 11.72
CA TYR A 17 -12.83 10.26 11.27
C TYR A 17 -13.83 10.30 12.43
N PRO A 18 -13.57 11.13 13.47
CA PRO A 18 -14.40 11.10 14.67
C PRO A 18 -15.88 11.43 14.41
N GLN A 19 -16.16 12.30 13.44
CA GLN A 19 -17.54 12.68 13.14
C GLN A 19 -18.32 11.56 12.44
N ALA A 20 -17.66 10.72 11.66
CA ALA A 20 -18.30 9.62 10.96
C ALA A 20 -18.87 8.57 11.93
N TYR A 21 -18.28 8.44 13.11
CA TYR A 21 -18.66 7.45 14.10
C TYR A 21 -19.31 8.05 15.35
N ALA A 22 -19.50 9.37 15.38
CA ALA A 22 -19.99 10.08 16.57
C ALA A 22 -21.40 9.65 16.98
N LYS A 23 -22.25 9.31 16.02
CA LYS A 23 -23.65 8.89 16.26
C LYS A 23 -23.84 7.39 16.23
N MET A 24 -22.77 6.62 16.14
CA MET A 24 -22.85 5.16 16.07
C MET A 24 -23.29 4.61 17.42
N THR A 25 -24.32 3.77 17.42
CA THR A 25 -24.77 3.06 18.60
C THR A 25 -23.84 1.90 18.90
N ARG A 26 -23.92 1.39 20.15
CA ARG A 26 -23.14 0.21 20.54
C ARG A 26 -23.47 -1.00 19.68
N ALA A 27 -24.76 -1.19 19.36
CA ALA A 27 -25.21 -2.28 18.51
C ALA A 27 -24.62 -2.17 17.11
N GLU A 28 -24.63 -0.97 16.51
CA GLU A 28 -24.02 -0.71 15.21
C GLU A 28 -22.51 -0.97 15.22
N ALA A 29 -21.84 -0.56 16.29
CA ALA A 29 -20.41 -0.80 16.46
C ALA A 29 -20.09 -2.30 16.54
N GLU A 30 -20.90 -3.06 17.26
CA GLU A 30 -20.73 -4.52 17.37
C GLU A 30 -20.96 -5.21 16.03
N GLU A 31 -21.97 -4.78 15.27
CA GLU A 31 -22.21 -5.28 13.90
C GLU A 31 -21.03 -4.99 13.00
N MET A 32 -20.47 -3.80 13.09
CA MET A 32 -19.30 -3.41 12.30
C MET A 32 -18.08 -4.27 12.67
N VAL A 33 -17.82 -4.49 13.94
CA VAL A 33 -16.74 -5.38 14.40
C VAL A 33 -16.95 -6.79 13.84
N SER A 34 -18.16 -7.30 13.87
CA SER A 34 -18.48 -8.64 13.35
C SER A 34 -18.23 -8.72 11.85
N LEU A 35 -18.70 -7.73 11.07
CA LEU A 35 -18.49 -7.69 9.63
C LEU A 35 -17.00 -7.64 9.29
N TRP A 36 -16.26 -6.75 9.92
CA TRP A 36 -14.84 -6.60 9.66
C TRP A 36 -14.05 -7.82 10.09
N SER A 37 -14.44 -8.48 11.19
CA SER A 37 -13.84 -9.73 11.62
C SER A 37 -14.04 -10.85 10.61
N ASP A 38 -15.22 -10.94 10.02
CA ASP A 38 -15.53 -11.91 8.99
C ASP A 38 -14.72 -11.68 7.73
N MET A 39 -14.60 -10.42 7.31
CA MET A 39 -13.92 -10.05 6.06
C MET A 39 -12.40 -10.12 6.18
N LEU A 40 -11.84 -9.75 7.33
CA LEU A 40 -10.40 -9.64 7.57
C LEU A 40 -9.83 -10.78 8.42
N GLY A 41 -10.63 -11.77 8.78
CA GLY A 41 -10.23 -12.81 9.72
C GLY A 41 -8.97 -13.59 9.35
N SER A 42 -8.68 -13.74 8.05
CA SER A 42 -7.50 -14.45 7.56
C SER A 42 -6.31 -13.53 7.27
N GLU A 43 -6.47 -12.22 7.45
CA GLU A 43 -5.41 -11.25 7.13
C GLU A 43 -4.48 -11.02 8.32
N ASP A 44 -3.24 -10.59 8.03
CA ASP A 44 -2.27 -10.24 9.05
C ASP A 44 -2.62 -8.90 9.70
N PRO A 45 -2.67 -8.82 11.05
CA PRO A 45 -3.03 -7.58 11.74
C PRO A 45 -2.13 -6.38 11.39
N ALA A 46 -0.83 -6.60 11.28
CA ALA A 46 0.12 -5.54 10.94
C ALA A 46 -0.12 -5.02 9.52
N GLU A 47 -0.35 -5.90 8.57
CA GLU A 47 -0.66 -5.53 7.19
C GLU A 47 -1.98 -4.79 7.09
N ALA A 48 -2.98 -5.21 7.85
CA ALA A 48 -4.27 -4.54 7.90
C ALA A 48 -4.15 -3.12 8.47
N MET A 49 -3.38 -2.95 9.53
CA MET A 49 -3.14 -1.63 10.13
C MET A 49 -2.39 -0.71 9.16
N ASP A 50 -1.38 -1.23 8.47
CA ASP A 50 -0.63 -0.48 7.46
C ASP A 50 -1.55 -0.04 6.32
N ALA A 51 -2.45 -0.92 5.88
CA ALA A 51 -3.44 -0.61 4.84
C ALA A 51 -4.40 0.50 5.29
N VAL A 52 -4.90 0.42 6.51
CA VAL A 52 -5.78 1.46 7.07
C VAL A 52 -5.05 2.80 7.14
N ASN A 53 -3.83 2.83 7.64
CA ASN A 53 -3.03 4.05 7.73
C ASN A 53 -2.75 4.65 6.34
N ALA A 54 -2.45 3.81 5.35
CA ALA A 54 -2.22 4.25 3.97
C ALA A 54 -3.49 4.87 3.37
N LEU A 55 -4.64 4.23 3.58
CA LEU A 55 -5.93 4.75 3.08
C LEU A 55 -6.30 6.08 3.75
N ILE A 56 -6.02 6.23 5.04
CA ILE A 56 -6.23 7.50 5.76
C ILE A 56 -5.34 8.58 5.15
N ALA A 57 -4.07 8.29 4.90
CA ALA A 57 -3.12 9.24 4.34
C ALA A 57 -3.47 9.65 2.90
N GLU A 58 -4.03 8.74 2.12
CA GLU A 58 -4.43 8.98 0.73
C GLU A 58 -5.80 9.64 0.60
N ASP A 59 -6.58 9.66 1.69
CA ASP A 59 -7.96 10.16 1.64
C ASP A 59 -8.01 11.68 1.41
N ALA A 60 -8.67 12.08 0.33
CA ALA A 60 -8.91 13.47 -0.01
C ALA A 60 -10.37 13.89 0.20
N ARG A 61 -11.26 12.95 0.53
CA ARG A 61 -12.71 13.19 0.61
C ARG A 61 -13.22 13.35 2.03
N GLY A 62 -12.46 12.93 3.04
CA GLY A 62 -12.87 12.99 4.45
C GLY A 62 -13.85 11.92 4.88
N PHE A 63 -13.94 10.81 4.15
CA PHE A 63 -14.79 9.67 4.48
C PHE A 63 -13.94 8.46 4.84
N PRO A 64 -14.34 7.69 5.88
CA PRO A 64 -13.61 6.49 6.25
C PRO A 64 -13.68 5.43 5.15
N PRO A 65 -12.62 4.64 4.97
CA PRO A 65 -12.63 3.56 4.01
C PRO A 65 -13.58 2.44 4.46
N LYS A 66 -14.16 1.75 3.48
CA LYS A 66 -14.97 0.56 3.72
C LYS A 66 -14.05 -0.65 3.86
N VAL A 67 -14.56 -1.71 4.48
CA VAL A 67 -13.80 -2.96 4.68
C VAL A 67 -13.27 -3.54 3.36
N GLY A 68 -14.04 -3.42 2.29
CA GLY A 68 -13.61 -3.87 0.96
C GLY A 68 -12.41 -3.11 0.42
N GLN A 69 -12.32 -1.81 0.72
CA GLN A 69 -11.16 -0.99 0.35
C GLN A 69 -9.90 -1.38 1.12
N VAL A 70 -10.05 -1.67 2.41
CA VAL A 70 -8.94 -2.16 3.24
C VAL A 70 -8.44 -3.50 2.72
N LEU A 71 -9.34 -4.42 2.44
CA LEU A 71 -9.01 -5.73 1.91
C LEU A 71 -8.29 -5.64 0.56
N ALA A 72 -8.78 -4.80 -0.34
CA ALA A 72 -8.15 -4.55 -1.63
C ALA A 72 -6.75 -3.96 -1.48
N LYS A 73 -6.56 -3.05 -0.52
CA LYS A 73 -5.25 -2.44 -0.24
C LYS A 73 -4.25 -3.48 0.27
N ILE A 74 -4.67 -4.35 1.17
CA ILE A 74 -3.84 -5.46 1.68
C ILE A 74 -3.42 -6.38 0.54
N ARG A 75 -4.37 -6.80 -0.28
CA ARG A 75 -4.12 -7.71 -1.41
C ARG A 75 -3.26 -7.07 -2.48
N GLY A 76 -3.46 -5.79 -2.74
CA GLY A 76 -2.65 -5.03 -3.69
C GLY A 76 -1.20 -4.94 -3.24
N ALA A 77 -0.95 -4.66 -1.97
CA ALA A 77 0.39 -4.62 -1.40
C ALA A 77 1.07 -5.99 -1.45
N ALA A 78 0.36 -7.05 -1.09
CA ALA A 78 0.87 -8.42 -1.16
C ALA A 78 1.23 -8.82 -2.61
N SER A 79 0.35 -8.51 -3.55
CA SER A 79 0.57 -8.76 -4.98
C SER A 79 1.80 -8.02 -5.49
N LEU A 80 1.96 -6.75 -5.10
CA LEU A 80 3.12 -5.95 -5.49
C LEU A 80 4.43 -6.54 -4.95
N ARG A 81 4.43 -7.00 -3.69
CA ARG A 81 5.61 -7.63 -3.09
C ARG A 81 6.01 -8.91 -3.82
N VAL A 82 5.04 -9.74 -4.19
CA VAL A 82 5.28 -10.95 -4.98
C VAL A 82 5.87 -10.59 -6.33
N SER A 83 5.33 -9.58 -7.00
CA SER A 83 5.83 -9.10 -8.29
C SER A 83 7.27 -8.60 -8.20
N VAL A 84 7.59 -7.82 -7.17
CA VAL A 84 8.94 -7.31 -6.94
C VAL A 84 9.92 -8.46 -6.66
N ALA A 85 9.54 -9.42 -5.83
CA ALA A 85 10.37 -10.58 -5.54
C ALA A 85 10.67 -11.41 -6.80
N TRP A 86 9.68 -11.57 -7.67
CA TRP A 86 9.84 -12.26 -8.94
C TRP A 86 10.81 -11.53 -9.88
N MET A 87 10.81 -10.20 -9.86
CA MET A 87 11.66 -9.39 -10.72
C MET A 87 13.08 -9.21 -10.18
N LYS A 88 13.37 -9.61 -8.96
CA LYS A 88 14.66 -9.39 -8.33
C LYS A 88 15.85 -9.90 -9.17
N PRO A 89 15.86 -11.13 -9.68
CA PRO A 89 16.98 -11.59 -10.53
C PRO A 89 17.13 -10.77 -11.81
N TYR A 90 16.02 -10.30 -12.34
CA TYR A 90 16.00 -9.47 -13.54
C TYR A 90 16.61 -8.09 -13.27
N ILE A 91 16.26 -7.50 -12.14
CA ILE A 91 16.78 -6.20 -11.70
C ILE A 91 18.29 -6.29 -11.47
N GLU A 92 18.77 -7.35 -10.83
CA GLU A 92 20.20 -7.58 -10.61
C GLU A 92 20.95 -7.69 -11.93
N ARG A 93 20.37 -8.37 -12.91
CA ARG A 93 20.94 -8.50 -14.25
C ARG A 93 21.04 -7.16 -14.97
N ILE A 94 20.05 -6.30 -14.84
CA ILE A 94 20.05 -4.94 -15.39
C ILE A 94 21.16 -4.12 -14.75
N ALA A 95 21.33 -4.23 -13.44
CA ALA A 95 22.39 -3.53 -12.70
C ALA A 95 23.79 -3.95 -13.20
N GLU A 96 24.01 -5.23 -13.47
CA GLU A 96 25.24 -5.72 -14.06
C GLU A 96 25.48 -5.14 -15.45
N GLN A 97 24.47 -5.11 -16.30
CA GLN A 97 24.56 -4.49 -17.60
C GLN A 97 24.86 -3.00 -17.53
N GLU A 98 24.26 -2.31 -16.58
CA GLU A 98 24.54 -0.90 -16.34
C GLU A 98 26.00 -0.67 -15.96
N ALA A 99 26.60 -1.56 -15.19
CA ALA A 99 28.00 -1.49 -14.83
C ALA A 99 28.92 -1.64 -16.06
N PHE A 100 28.50 -2.38 -17.08
CA PHE A 100 29.21 -2.53 -18.34
C PHE A 100 28.92 -1.41 -19.34
N MET A 101 27.93 -0.54 -19.07
CA MET A 101 27.53 0.55 -19.95
C MET A 101 27.54 1.90 -19.17
N PRO A 102 28.70 2.32 -18.66
CA PRO A 102 28.77 3.50 -17.82
C PRO A 102 28.42 4.81 -18.55
N SER A 103 28.50 4.81 -19.88
CA SER A 103 28.20 5.99 -20.69
C SER A 103 26.73 6.43 -20.59
N VAL A 104 25.80 5.49 -20.44
CA VAL A 104 24.37 5.81 -20.30
C VAL A 104 24.12 6.52 -18.97
N SER A 105 24.68 6.00 -17.88
CA SER A 105 24.53 6.61 -16.56
C SER A 105 25.17 8.00 -16.49
N ARG A 106 26.33 8.15 -17.11
CA ARG A 106 27.01 9.44 -17.19
C ARG A 106 26.19 10.44 -17.98
N TYR A 107 25.64 10.05 -19.11
CA TYR A 107 24.80 10.90 -19.93
C TYR A 107 23.58 11.39 -19.17
N ALA A 108 22.90 10.51 -18.45
CA ALA A 108 21.75 10.87 -17.65
C ALA A 108 22.11 11.91 -16.58
N ARG A 109 23.24 11.77 -15.91
CA ARG A 109 23.70 12.73 -14.87
C ARG A 109 24.06 14.08 -15.46
N GLU A 110 24.76 14.11 -16.57
CA GLU A 110 25.21 15.35 -17.22
C GLU A 110 24.04 16.19 -17.75
N HIS A 111 23.01 15.52 -18.24
CA HIS A 111 21.85 16.17 -18.85
C HIS A 111 20.65 16.30 -17.91
N GLY A 112 20.75 15.81 -16.68
CA GLY A 112 19.65 15.84 -15.71
C GLY A 112 18.44 15.03 -16.13
N LEU A 113 18.63 14.03 -16.99
CA LEU A 113 17.58 13.18 -17.50
C LEU A 113 17.38 11.96 -16.60
N THR A 114 16.20 11.35 -16.69
CA THR A 114 16.00 10.03 -16.08
C THR A 114 16.83 9.01 -16.84
N TRP A 115 17.17 7.89 -16.19
CA TRP A 115 17.96 6.84 -16.81
C TRP A 115 17.29 6.32 -18.08
N GLU A 116 15.96 6.17 -18.06
CA GLU A 116 15.18 5.73 -19.20
C GLU A 116 15.25 6.71 -20.36
N ALA A 117 15.11 8.00 -20.08
CA ALA A 117 15.20 9.02 -21.11
C ALA A 117 16.60 9.08 -21.72
N ALA A 118 17.65 8.95 -20.90
CA ALA A 118 19.02 8.89 -21.37
C ALA A 118 19.28 7.68 -22.27
N ALA A 119 18.77 6.51 -21.88
CA ALA A 119 18.90 5.29 -22.67
C ALA A 119 18.19 5.41 -24.02
N ALA A 120 16.98 5.99 -24.04
CA ALA A 120 16.23 6.23 -25.25
C ALA A 120 16.96 7.22 -26.19
N GLU A 121 17.55 8.26 -25.64
CA GLU A 121 18.27 9.29 -26.40
C GLU A 121 19.59 8.77 -26.97
N MET A 122 20.33 7.98 -26.20
CA MET A 122 21.59 7.40 -26.65
C MET A 122 21.41 6.16 -27.53
N GLY A 123 20.35 5.39 -27.29
CA GLY A 123 20.04 4.19 -28.05
C GLY A 123 19.25 4.44 -29.32
N GLY A 124 18.79 5.65 -29.48
CA GLY A 124 18.00 6.05 -30.62
C GLY A 124 18.85 6.44 -31.81
#